data_8f105bbe04f8ccca1c845c8433154b7f
#
_entry.id   8f105bbe04f8ccca1c845c8433154b7f
#
_cell.length_a   1.000
_cell.length_b   1.000
_cell.length_c   1.000
_cell.angle_alpha   90.00
_cell.angle_beta   90.00
_cell.angle_gamma   90.00
#
_symmetry.space_group_name_H-M   'P 1'
#
loop_
_entity.id
_entity.type
_entity.pdbx_description
1 polymer ?
#
loop_
_entity_poly.entity_id
_entity_poly.type
_entity_poly.pdbx_seq_one_letter_code
_entity_poly.pdbx_strand_id
1 'polypeptide(L)'
;MKKSCWFAILVLAACSSPKIQQEAVSKFNTIGSVERLDSAINALIPADAQIEVLASGFEWAEGPLWLEDQQALIFTDVPANKIWKWTEKDSLSLYLSPSGYLGDRMDKHEPGANGLALDSSGNLILCQHGERQVGKMLASLDAPKSEFEALATGYEGKRFNSPNDLVFNSSGQLFFTDPPYGMDPWDEKQLDFQGVYRLDQDGKVSLLVDSLSRPNGIALSPDQKTLYIAQSDPEKARYYAFGLDESGNVISGKVLFDASPLQSESRKGLPDGLKVHSSGTLFATGPGGVLVISPEGKLLGTIMTENGTANCGFDIGEKYLYMTADAYLMRIALK
;
A
#
# COMPACT_ATOMS: atom_id res chain seq x y z
N MET A 1 -58.27 -58.19 -41.44
CA MET A 1 -58.35 -57.54 -40.13
C MET A 1 -56.95 -57.01 -39.79
N LYS A 2 -56.67 -55.74 -40.03
CA LYS A 2 -55.38 -55.10 -39.72
C LYS A 2 -55.56 -54.28 -38.43
N LYS A 3 -54.79 -54.59 -37.35
CA LYS A 3 -54.77 -53.86 -36.11
C LYS A 3 -53.61 -52.79 -36.18
N SER A 4 -53.95 -51.53 -36.15
CA SER A 4 -53.00 -50.44 -36.05
C SER A 4 -52.69 -50.18 -34.57
N CYS A 5 -51.40 -50.31 -34.16
CA CYS A 5 -50.90 -49.87 -32.87
C CYS A 5 -50.50 -48.42 -32.98
N TRP A 6 -51.06 -47.55 -32.12
CA TRP A 6 -50.62 -46.17 -31.92
C TRP A 6 -49.64 -46.15 -30.77
N PHE A 7 -48.42 -45.68 -31.05
CA PHE A 7 -47.40 -45.36 -30.02
C PHE A 7 -47.58 -43.93 -29.60
N ALA A 8 -47.91 -43.68 -28.33
CA ALA A 8 -47.94 -42.39 -27.77
C ALA A 8 -46.54 -42.05 -27.27
N ILE A 9 -45.89 -41.00 -27.83
CA ILE A 9 -44.60 -40.47 -27.37
C ILE A 9 -44.88 -39.46 -26.23
N LEU A 10 -44.51 -39.84 -25.01
CA LEU A 10 -44.50 -38.93 -23.85
C LEU A 10 -43.26 -38.04 -23.93
N VAL A 11 -43.43 -36.76 -24.20
CA VAL A 11 -42.36 -35.74 -24.09
C VAL A 11 -42.30 -35.29 -22.62
N LEU A 12 -41.27 -35.74 -21.92
CA LEU A 12 -40.93 -35.22 -20.59
C LEU A 12 -40.24 -33.86 -20.74
N ALA A 13 -40.97 -32.80 -20.46
CA ALA A 13 -40.40 -31.47 -20.31
C ALA A 13 -39.63 -31.42 -19.00
N ALA A 14 -38.30 -31.39 -19.05
CA ALA A 14 -37.44 -31.14 -17.90
C ALA A 14 -37.51 -29.64 -17.56
N CYS A 15 -38.25 -29.29 -16.53
CA CYS A 15 -38.18 -27.97 -15.91
C CYS A 15 -36.81 -27.82 -15.21
N SER A 16 -35.89 -27.11 -15.83
CA SER A 16 -34.68 -26.66 -15.16
C SER A 16 -35.05 -25.49 -14.23
N SER A 17 -35.08 -25.74 -12.94
CA SER A 17 -35.18 -24.69 -11.93
C SER A 17 -33.97 -23.77 -12.03
N PRO A 18 -34.13 -22.43 -11.97
CA PRO A 18 -33.01 -21.53 -11.95
C PRO A 18 -32.21 -21.82 -10.67
N LYS A 19 -30.90 -22.10 -10.85
CA LYS A 19 -29.95 -22.08 -9.71
C LYS A 19 -29.94 -20.67 -9.16
N ILE A 20 -30.54 -20.47 -8.01
CA ILE A 20 -30.33 -19.26 -7.17
C ILE A 20 -28.86 -19.35 -6.81
N GLN A 21 -28.03 -18.48 -7.42
CA GLN A 21 -26.69 -18.22 -6.96
C GLN A 21 -26.83 -17.59 -5.57
N GLN A 22 -26.53 -18.36 -4.55
CA GLN A 22 -26.47 -17.89 -3.18
C GLN A 22 -25.27 -16.93 -3.14
N GLU A 23 -25.52 -15.64 -3.08
CA GLU A 23 -24.46 -14.64 -2.81
C GLU A 23 -23.76 -15.08 -1.53
N ALA A 24 -22.45 -15.23 -1.60
CA ALA A 24 -21.64 -15.52 -0.43
C ALA A 24 -21.70 -14.28 0.48
N VAL A 25 -22.49 -14.38 1.56
CA VAL A 25 -22.55 -13.31 2.57
C VAL A 25 -21.16 -13.19 3.18
N SER A 26 -20.52 -12.03 3.05
CA SER A 26 -19.25 -11.76 3.70
C SER A 26 -19.37 -11.93 5.21
N LYS A 27 -18.38 -12.53 5.82
CA LYS A 27 -18.26 -12.67 7.30
C LYS A 27 -17.96 -11.32 7.95
N PHE A 28 -17.52 -10.32 7.19
CA PHE A 28 -17.14 -8.99 7.63
C PHE A 28 -18.18 -7.95 7.23
N ASN A 29 -18.25 -6.86 7.97
CA ASN A 29 -18.98 -5.67 7.54
C ASN A 29 -18.37 -5.12 6.26
N THR A 30 -19.18 -4.59 5.39
CA THR A 30 -18.74 -3.99 4.12
C THR A 30 -19.04 -2.51 4.09
N ILE A 31 -18.19 -1.75 3.39
CA ILE A 31 -18.27 -0.29 3.27
C ILE A 31 -17.89 0.13 1.84
N GLY A 32 -18.33 1.31 1.43
CA GLY A 32 -17.88 1.91 0.19
C GLY A 32 -18.38 1.18 -1.07
N SER A 33 -17.65 1.38 -2.17
CA SER A 33 -18.02 0.85 -3.48
C SER A 33 -16.82 0.87 -4.45
N VAL A 34 -16.98 0.25 -5.63
CA VAL A 34 -16.01 0.34 -6.72
C VAL A 34 -16.59 1.19 -7.85
N GLU A 35 -16.04 2.38 -8.04
CA GLU A 35 -16.29 3.22 -9.20
C GLU A 35 -15.57 2.64 -10.41
N ARG A 36 -16.27 2.38 -11.51
CA ARG A 36 -15.74 1.76 -12.74
C ARG A 36 -15.84 2.74 -13.89
N LEU A 37 -14.72 3.36 -14.26
CA LEU A 37 -14.65 4.37 -15.33
C LEU A 37 -14.23 3.75 -16.67
N ASP A 38 -13.52 2.62 -16.62
CA ASP A 38 -13.10 1.87 -17.79
C ASP A 38 -13.33 0.37 -17.59
N SER A 39 -13.74 -0.35 -18.65
CA SER A 39 -13.99 -1.79 -18.58
C SER A 39 -12.75 -2.62 -18.23
N ALA A 40 -11.54 -2.10 -18.44
CA ALA A 40 -10.28 -2.78 -18.09
C ALA A 40 -10.17 -3.08 -16.59
N ILE A 41 -10.80 -2.30 -15.72
CA ILE A 41 -10.84 -2.58 -14.27
C ILE A 41 -11.49 -3.94 -13.96
N ASN A 42 -12.38 -4.43 -14.84
CA ASN A 42 -13.07 -5.71 -14.66
C ASN A 42 -12.13 -6.92 -14.83
N ALA A 43 -10.95 -6.74 -15.39
CA ALA A 43 -9.91 -7.77 -15.41
C ALA A 43 -9.20 -7.93 -14.06
N LEU A 44 -9.24 -6.91 -13.21
CA LEU A 44 -8.55 -6.83 -11.93
C LEU A 44 -9.48 -7.05 -10.74
N ILE A 45 -10.69 -6.47 -10.79
CA ILE A 45 -11.64 -6.46 -9.66
C ILE A 45 -12.93 -7.13 -10.10
N PRO A 46 -13.40 -8.22 -9.42
CA PRO A 46 -14.69 -8.85 -9.69
C PRO A 46 -15.85 -7.82 -9.66
N ALA A 47 -16.89 -8.06 -10.46
CA ALA A 47 -18.02 -7.12 -10.57
C ALA A 47 -18.79 -6.98 -9.24
N ASP A 48 -18.82 -8.05 -8.47
CA ASP A 48 -19.50 -8.21 -7.18
C ASP A 48 -18.55 -8.02 -5.97
N ALA A 49 -17.29 -7.63 -6.19
CA ALA A 49 -16.32 -7.41 -5.12
C ALA A 49 -16.80 -6.34 -4.15
N GLN A 50 -16.70 -6.65 -2.87
CA GLN A 50 -17.05 -5.76 -1.75
C GLN A 50 -15.80 -5.41 -0.95
N ILE A 51 -15.78 -4.21 -0.37
CA ILE A 51 -14.73 -3.75 0.54
C ILE A 51 -15.10 -4.24 1.93
N GLU A 52 -14.31 -5.17 2.47
CA GLU A 52 -14.49 -5.75 3.79
C GLU A 52 -13.71 -4.97 4.85
N VAL A 53 -14.34 -4.66 5.99
CA VAL A 53 -13.68 -4.07 7.16
C VAL A 53 -13.19 -5.20 8.06
N LEU A 54 -11.87 -5.38 8.13
CA LEU A 54 -11.22 -6.47 8.87
C LEU A 54 -10.96 -6.12 10.33
N ALA A 55 -10.61 -4.86 10.60
CA ALA A 55 -10.35 -4.32 11.93
C ALA A 55 -10.52 -2.80 11.96
N SER A 56 -10.65 -2.22 13.16
CA SER A 56 -10.78 -0.78 13.37
C SER A 56 -10.28 -0.37 14.75
N GLY A 57 -10.12 0.95 14.98
CA GLY A 57 -9.71 1.52 16.25
C GLY A 57 -8.25 1.95 16.29
N PHE A 58 -7.66 2.18 15.14
CA PHE A 58 -6.31 2.73 14.97
C PHE A 58 -6.34 4.26 15.03
N GLU A 59 -5.21 4.89 15.34
CA GLU A 59 -5.08 6.34 15.26
C GLU A 59 -4.81 6.78 13.80
N TRP A 60 -3.85 6.11 13.13
CA TRP A 60 -3.56 6.26 11.70
C TRP A 60 -2.87 4.99 11.19
N ALA A 61 -3.64 4.13 10.53
CA ALA A 61 -3.16 2.88 9.99
C ALA A 61 -2.37 3.09 8.70
N GLU A 62 -1.17 2.49 8.61
CA GLU A 62 -0.21 2.66 7.52
C GLU A 62 0.55 1.36 7.20
N GLY A 63 1.49 1.40 6.27
CA GLY A 63 2.52 0.43 5.97
C GLY A 63 2.10 -1.03 5.91
N PRO A 64 1.04 -1.42 5.16
CA PRO A 64 0.59 -2.82 5.12
C PRO A 64 1.61 -3.69 4.39
N LEU A 65 2.00 -4.80 5.04
CA LEU A 65 2.95 -5.78 4.53
C LEU A 65 2.46 -7.21 4.79
N TRP A 66 2.35 -8.01 3.75
CA TRP A 66 1.99 -9.42 3.86
C TRP A 66 3.19 -10.28 4.25
N LEU A 67 3.02 -11.13 5.27
CA LEU A 67 3.98 -12.14 5.71
C LEU A 67 3.51 -13.53 5.24
N GLU A 68 4.11 -14.05 4.17
CA GLU A 68 3.65 -15.27 3.51
C GLU A 68 3.73 -16.49 4.42
N ASP A 69 4.86 -16.71 5.09
CA ASP A 69 5.07 -17.87 5.96
C ASP A 69 4.10 -17.91 7.15
N GLN A 70 3.61 -16.74 7.56
CA GLN A 70 2.65 -16.59 8.65
C GLN A 70 1.20 -16.46 8.18
N GLN A 71 0.95 -16.37 6.86
CA GLN A 71 -0.37 -16.05 6.27
C GLN A 71 -1.03 -14.88 7.01
N ALA A 72 -0.27 -13.81 7.21
CA ALA A 72 -0.62 -12.67 8.03
C ALA A 72 -0.32 -11.35 7.34
N LEU A 73 -1.14 -10.35 7.59
CA LEU A 73 -0.83 -8.97 7.29
C LEU A 73 -0.30 -8.29 8.56
N ILE A 74 0.86 -7.63 8.47
CA ILE A 74 1.28 -6.65 9.45
C ILE A 74 1.10 -5.25 8.89
N PHE A 75 0.84 -4.27 9.76
CA PHE A 75 0.67 -2.88 9.37
C PHE A 75 0.95 -1.98 10.57
N THR A 76 1.34 -0.74 10.30
CA THR A 76 1.71 0.23 11.32
C THR A 76 0.51 1.05 11.78
N ASP A 77 0.56 1.52 13.03
CA ASP A 77 -0.26 2.57 13.61
C ASP A 77 0.71 3.64 14.09
N VAL A 78 0.93 4.64 13.23
CA VAL A 78 2.09 5.53 13.31
C VAL A 78 2.06 6.39 14.57
N PRO A 79 0.94 7.08 14.92
CA PRO A 79 0.88 7.87 16.15
C PRO A 79 0.95 6.99 17.42
N ALA A 80 0.39 5.79 17.37
CA ALA A 80 0.42 4.86 18.49
C ALA A 80 1.78 4.16 18.70
N ASN A 81 2.75 4.34 17.80
CA ASN A 81 4.06 3.68 17.82
C ASN A 81 3.98 2.16 17.87
N LYS A 82 3.08 1.57 17.06
CA LYS A 82 2.80 0.14 17.06
C LYS A 82 2.82 -0.45 15.65
N ILE A 83 3.09 -1.76 15.59
CA ILE A 83 2.75 -2.61 14.46
C ILE A 83 1.71 -3.62 14.93
N TRP A 84 0.65 -3.74 14.17
CA TRP A 84 -0.41 -4.71 14.37
C TRP A 84 -0.26 -5.89 13.41
N LYS A 85 -0.79 -7.04 13.80
CA LYS A 85 -0.87 -8.25 12.96
C LYS A 85 -2.30 -8.71 12.87
N TRP A 86 -2.74 -8.95 11.64
CA TRP A 86 -4.05 -9.52 11.34
C TRP A 86 -3.91 -10.85 10.61
N THR A 87 -4.74 -11.82 10.97
CA THR A 87 -4.89 -13.11 10.29
C THR A 87 -6.35 -13.48 10.14
N GLU A 88 -6.67 -14.32 9.15
CA GLU A 88 -8.03 -14.86 9.00
C GLU A 88 -8.51 -15.66 10.21
N LYS A 89 -7.58 -16.31 10.93
CA LYS A 89 -7.85 -17.20 12.04
C LYS A 89 -7.98 -16.45 13.35
N ASP A 90 -6.99 -15.63 13.68
CA ASP A 90 -6.83 -15.07 15.02
C ASP A 90 -7.25 -13.61 15.11
N SER A 91 -7.74 -13.04 13.98
CA SER A 91 -8.10 -11.63 13.86
C SER A 91 -6.93 -10.69 14.16
N LEU A 92 -7.13 -9.66 14.97
CA LEU A 92 -6.14 -8.62 15.26
C LEU A 92 -5.34 -8.94 16.54
N SER A 93 -4.02 -8.73 16.49
CA SER A 93 -3.10 -8.81 17.65
C SER A 93 -1.99 -7.77 17.54
N LEU A 94 -1.42 -7.37 18.68
CA LEU A 94 -0.22 -6.54 18.71
C LEU A 94 0.97 -7.38 18.21
N TYR A 95 1.73 -6.83 17.24
CA TYR A 95 2.92 -7.46 16.70
C TYR A 95 4.20 -6.88 17.31
N LEU A 96 4.34 -5.55 17.35
CA LEU A 96 5.52 -4.88 17.87
C LEU A 96 5.17 -3.52 18.50
N SER A 97 5.76 -3.21 19.65
CA SER A 97 5.68 -1.89 20.29
C SER A 97 6.88 -1.73 21.26
N PRO A 98 7.62 -0.59 21.16
CA PRO A 98 7.53 0.48 20.16
C PRO A 98 8.01 0.04 18.78
N SER A 99 7.52 0.66 17.69
CA SER A 99 7.89 0.31 16.31
C SER A 99 8.91 1.28 15.68
N GLY A 100 8.89 2.54 16.10
CA GLY A 100 9.74 3.60 15.57
C GLY A 100 10.62 4.21 16.65
N TYR A 101 10.07 5.16 17.42
CA TYR A 101 10.79 5.88 18.46
C TYR A 101 11.01 5.02 19.71
N LEU A 102 12.28 4.95 20.15
CA LEU A 102 12.68 4.17 21.31
C LEU A 102 12.96 5.03 22.57
N GLY A 103 12.91 6.36 22.42
CA GLY A 103 13.17 7.29 23.53
C GLY A 103 11.96 7.52 24.44
N ASP A 104 12.14 8.36 25.47
CA ASP A 104 11.16 8.57 26.54
C ASP A 104 10.16 9.72 26.27
N ARG A 105 10.27 10.41 25.12
CA ARG A 105 9.36 11.52 24.80
C ARG A 105 7.98 10.99 24.40
N MET A 106 6.97 11.35 25.20
CA MET A 106 5.57 10.93 24.98
C MET A 106 4.76 11.93 24.14
N ASP A 107 5.37 13.09 23.79
CA ASP A 107 4.72 14.19 23.08
C ASP A 107 5.06 14.25 21.58
N LYS A 108 5.66 13.18 21.03
CA LYS A 108 5.89 13.06 19.60
C LYS A 108 4.59 12.81 18.85
N HIS A 109 4.40 13.53 17.73
CA HIS A 109 3.20 13.45 16.91
C HIS A 109 3.09 12.10 16.16
N GLU A 110 4.16 11.68 15.50
CA GLU A 110 4.25 10.42 14.77
C GLU A 110 5.51 9.64 15.17
N PRO A 111 5.52 9.01 16.35
CA PRO A 111 6.71 8.31 16.84
C PRO A 111 6.95 6.98 16.15
N GLY A 112 5.95 6.37 15.52
CA GLY A 112 5.98 5.01 15.01
C GLY A 112 6.80 4.84 13.73
N ALA A 113 6.91 3.57 13.31
CA ALA A 113 7.29 3.25 11.94
C ALA A 113 6.11 3.53 11.00
N ASN A 114 6.41 3.89 9.73
CA ASN A 114 5.45 4.07 8.66
C ASN A 114 5.56 2.91 7.66
N GLY A 115 6.26 3.05 6.55
CA GLY A 115 6.43 2.01 5.55
C GLY A 115 7.22 0.80 6.06
N LEU A 116 6.81 -0.39 5.61
CA LEU A 116 7.41 -1.69 5.93
C LEU A 116 7.77 -2.45 4.65
N ALA A 117 8.92 -3.12 4.64
CA ALA A 117 9.31 -4.05 3.58
C ALA A 117 10.12 -5.21 4.15
N LEU A 118 10.24 -6.31 3.38
CA LEU A 118 11.23 -7.36 3.65
C LEU A 118 12.42 -7.21 2.72
N ASP A 119 13.63 -7.38 3.27
CA ASP A 119 14.82 -7.55 2.44
C ASP A 119 14.88 -8.97 1.82
N SER A 120 15.84 -9.22 0.95
CA SER A 120 16.01 -10.53 0.29
C SER A 120 16.32 -11.69 1.26
N SER A 121 16.69 -11.40 2.50
CA SER A 121 16.92 -12.37 3.56
C SER A 121 15.72 -12.58 4.48
N GLY A 122 14.61 -11.88 4.22
CA GLY A 122 13.40 -11.92 5.03
C GLY A 122 13.45 -11.08 6.30
N ASN A 123 14.38 -10.14 6.43
CA ASN A 123 14.41 -9.24 7.58
C ASN A 123 13.43 -8.09 7.38
N LEU A 124 12.76 -7.65 8.45
CA LEU A 124 11.86 -6.50 8.42
C LEU A 124 12.65 -5.19 8.40
N ILE A 125 12.41 -4.40 7.37
CA ILE A 125 12.96 -3.06 7.18
C ILE A 125 11.81 -2.05 7.37
N LEU A 126 12.09 -0.97 8.10
CA LEU A 126 11.11 -0.01 8.54
C LEU A 126 11.56 1.43 8.26
N CYS A 127 10.65 2.26 7.79
CA CYS A 127 10.79 3.71 7.85
C CYS A 127 10.36 4.18 9.24
N GLN A 128 11.32 4.53 10.11
CA GLN A 128 11.06 4.90 11.50
C GLN A 128 10.97 6.43 11.62
N HIS A 129 9.74 6.99 11.63
CA HIS A 129 9.50 8.43 11.70
C HIS A 129 10.16 9.05 12.93
N GLY A 130 9.89 8.51 14.11
CA GLY A 130 10.37 9.05 15.37
C GLY A 130 11.89 9.04 15.54
N GLU A 131 12.58 8.05 14.95
CA GLU A 131 14.04 7.99 14.91
C GLU A 131 14.63 8.69 13.68
N ARG A 132 13.81 9.07 12.69
CA ARG A 132 14.21 9.74 11.44
C ARG A 132 15.26 8.93 10.69
N GLN A 133 14.98 7.63 10.51
CA GLN A 133 15.91 6.67 9.89
C GLN A 133 15.19 5.56 9.14
N VAL A 134 15.94 4.86 8.30
CA VAL A 134 15.58 3.53 7.82
C VAL A 134 16.25 2.53 8.74
N GLY A 135 15.47 1.69 9.40
CA GLY A 135 15.93 0.68 10.36
C GLY A 135 15.67 -0.74 9.90
N LYS A 136 16.47 -1.68 10.42
CA LYS A 136 16.27 -3.12 10.27
C LYS A 136 16.00 -3.74 11.63
N MET A 137 14.90 -4.48 11.79
CA MET A 137 14.64 -5.26 13.00
C MET A 137 15.63 -6.41 13.09
N LEU A 138 16.30 -6.55 14.25
CA LEU A 138 17.30 -7.60 14.47
C LEU A 138 16.69 -8.94 14.87
N ALA A 139 15.49 -8.89 15.46
CA ALA A 139 14.74 -10.08 15.86
C ALA A 139 14.06 -10.74 14.64
N SER A 140 13.74 -12.04 14.77
CA SER A 140 13.00 -12.78 13.74
C SER A 140 11.54 -12.31 13.66
N LEU A 141 10.91 -12.51 12.51
CA LEU A 141 9.48 -12.19 12.28
C LEU A 141 8.53 -12.97 13.20
N ASP A 142 8.93 -14.16 13.67
CA ASP A 142 8.11 -15.00 14.58
C ASP A 142 8.20 -14.58 16.05
N ALA A 143 9.25 -13.84 16.40
CA ALA A 143 9.49 -13.34 17.76
C ALA A 143 9.98 -11.88 17.70
N PRO A 144 9.15 -10.93 17.22
CA PRO A 144 9.55 -9.55 16.98
C PRO A 144 9.96 -8.85 18.28
N LYS A 145 10.98 -7.99 18.19
CA LYS A 145 11.46 -7.16 19.29
C LYS A 145 11.85 -5.79 18.77
N SER A 146 11.67 -4.77 19.59
CA SER A 146 12.07 -3.40 19.32
C SER A 146 13.60 -3.21 19.44
N GLU A 147 14.35 -4.00 18.71
CA GLU A 147 15.80 -3.99 18.60
C GLU A 147 16.15 -3.75 17.13
N PHE A 148 16.74 -2.58 16.82
CA PHE A 148 16.94 -2.16 15.44
C PHE A 148 18.40 -1.82 15.16
N GLU A 149 18.85 -2.14 13.94
CA GLU A 149 20.05 -1.62 13.32
C GLU A 149 19.66 -0.45 12.40
N ALA A 150 20.30 0.71 12.55
CA ALA A 150 20.12 1.82 11.63
C ALA A 150 20.86 1.54 10.31
N LEU A 151 20.11 1.43 9.21
CA LEU A 151 20.69 1.24 7.87
C LEU A 151 21.07 2.58 7.22
N ALA A 152 20.24 3.62 7.43
CA ALA A 152 20.49 4.96 6.93
C ALA A 152 19.83 5.99 7.86
N THR A 153 20.62 7.03 8.26
CA THR A 153 20.16 8.08 9.18
C THR A 153 20.24 9.49 8.60
N GLY A 154 20.78 9.63 7.39
CA GLY A 154 20.98 10.94 6.76
C GLY A 154 21.64 10.86 5.39
N TYR A 155 21.81 12.05 4.81
CA TYR A 155 22.44 12.26 3.52
C TYR A 155 23.45 13.42 3.62
N GLU A 156 24.68 13.22 3.13
CA GLU A 156 25.78 14.22 3.16
C GLU A 156 26.02 14.83 4.55
N GLY A 157 25.95 14.00 5.61
CA GLY A 157 26.17 14.42 6.99
C GLY A 157 25.00 15.16 7.64
N LYS A 158 23.89 15.33 6.93
CA LYS A 158 22.63 15.91 7.42
C LYS A 158 21.63 14.82 7.72
N ARG A 159 20.89 14.95 8.82
CA ARG A 159 19.84 13.99 9.22
C ARG A 159 18.65 14.06 8.27
N PHE A 160 18.03 12.90 7.96
CA PHE A 160 16.79 12.83 7.19
C PHE A 160 15.67 13.64 7.85
N ASN A 161 14.64 14.01 7.05
CA ASN A 161 13.41 14.59 7.59
C ASN A 161 12.64 13.54 8.41
N SER A 162 11.99 12.61 7.75
CA SER A 162 11.39 11.41 8.36
C SER A 162 11.07 10.38 7.26
N PRO A 163 11.95 9.39 6.99
CA PRO A 163 11.71 8.38 5.97
C PRO A 163 10.31 7.76 6.10
N ASN A 164 9.56 7.70 4.97
CA ASN A 164 8.13 7.43 4.99
C ASN A 164 7.77 6.07 4.36
N ASP A 165 8.00 5.85 3.07
CA ASP A 165 7.71 4.59 2.39
C ASP A 165 8.94 4.07 1.64
N LEU A 166 8.95 2.75 1.33
CA LEU A 166 10.15 2.09 0.82
C LEU A 166 9.82 0.90 -0.08
N VAL A 167 10.73 0.61 -1.03
CA VAL A 167 10.64 -0.55 -1.92
C VAL A 167 12.02 -1.06 -2.28
N PHE A 168 12.20 -2.39 -2.31
CA PHE A 168 13.42 -3.03 -2.82
C PHE A 168 13.29 -3.37 -4.31
N ASN A 169 14.40 -3.27 -5.04
CA ASN A 169 14.54 -3.95 -6.32
C ASN A 169 15.16 -5.35 -6.14
N SER A 170 15.18 -6.14 -7.21
CA SER A 170 15.71 -7.51 -7.20
C SER A 170 17.22 -7.57 -6.97
N SER A 171 17.95 -6.48 -7.16
CA SER A 171 19.39 -6.39 -6.84
C SER A 171 19.66 -6.01 -5.38
N GLY A 172 18.60 -5.86 -4.55
CA GLY A 172 18.71 -5.53 -3.13
C GLY A 172 18.98 -4.06 -2.82
N GLN A 173 18.81 -3.18 -3.81
CA GLN A 173 18.83 -1.73 -3.57
C GLN A 173 17.49 -1.30 -2.98
N LEU A 174 17.51 -0.48 -1.96
CA LEU A 174 16.34 0.08 -1.30
C LEU A 174 16.08 1.50 -1.78
N PHE A 175 14.87 1.77 -2.27
CA PHE A 175 14.39 3.10 -2.61
C PHE A 175 13.43 3.58 -1.52
N PHE A 176 13.55 4.83 -1.07
CA PHE A 176 12.67 5.38 -0.03
C PHE A 176 12.45 6.88 -0.19
N THR A 177 11.37 7.36 0.40
CA THR A 177 10.98 8.77 0.43
C THR A 177 11.21 9.39 1.80
N ASP A 178 11.45 10.72 1.85
CA ASP A 178 11.82 11.43 3.08
C ASP A 178 11.06 12.77 3.25
N PRO A 179 9.71 12.74 3.33
CA PRO A 179 8.91 13.91 3.68
C PRO A 179 9.02 14.23 5.18
N PRO A 180 8.57 15.42 5.66
CA PRO A 180 8.73 15.82 7.06
C PRO A 180 7.55 15.43 7.97
N TYR A 181 6.74 14.40 7.66
CA TYR A 181 5.53 14.07 8.43
C TYR A 181 5.82 13.66 9.88
N GLY A 182 6.88 12.86 10.10
CA GLY A 182 7.30 12.43 11.44
C GLY A 182 8.15 13.46 12.19
N MET A 183 8.32 14.69 11.65
CA MET A 183 9.04 15.77 12.34
C MET A 183 8.09 16.54 13.25
N ASP A 184 8.51 16.72 14.47
CA ASP A 184 7.84 17.60 15.43
C ASP A 184 8.28 19.08 15.27
N PRO A 185 7.52 20.05 15.80
CA PRO A 185 7.87 21.48 15.68
C PRO A 185 9.23 21.87 16.26
N TRP A 186 9.78 21.06 17.16
CA TRP A 186 11.11 21.27 17.77
C TRP A 186 12.23 20.53 17.02
N ASP A 187 11.92 19.70 16.04
CA ASP A 187 12.93 19.02 15.25
C ASP A 187 13.60 19.99 14.27
N GLU A 188 14.92 19.99 14.26
CA GLU A 188 15.67 20.76 13.28
C GLU A 188 15.59 20.12 11.90
N LYS A 189 15.08 20.87 10.93
CA LYS A 189 15.10 20.46 9.52
C LYS A 189 16.49 20.81 8.93
N GLN A 190 17.32 19.78 8.70
CA GLN A 190 18.68 19.94 8.20
C GLN A 190 18.78 19.92 6.67
N LEU A 191 17.84 19.26 5.99
CA LEU A 191 17.76 19.19 4.53
C LEU A 191 16.77 20.24 4.02
N ASP A 192 17.16 21.05 3.04
CA ASP A 192 16.31 22.11 2.46
C ASP A 192 15.23 21.57 1.50
N PHE A 193 15.28 20.29 1.21
CA PHE A 193 14.37 19.57 0.29
C PHE A 193 13.76 18.33 0.99
N GLN A 194 12.89 17.66 0.27
CA GLN A 194 12.30 16.38 0.64
C GLN A 194 12.73 15.36 -0.41
N GLY A 195 13.63 14.46 -0.02
CA GLY A 195 14.33 13.62 -0.97
C GLY A 195 13.60 12.32 -1.30
N VAL A 196 13.90 11.80 -2.48
CA VAL A 196 13.75 10.39 -2.83
C VAL A 196 15.15 9.82 -2.95
N TYR A 197 15.43 8.74 -2.25
CA TYR A 197 16.78 8.20 -2.13
C TYR A 197 16.86 6.74 -2.56
N ARG A 198 18.08 6.31 -2.88
CA ARG A 198 18.47 4.91 -2.99
C ARG A 198 19.55 4.60 -1.95
N LEU A 199 19.36 3.54 -1.20
CA LEU A 199 20.36 2.93 -0.33
C LEU A 199 20.89 1.65 -1.00
N ASP A 200 22.18 1.64 -1.29
CA ASP A 200 22.87 0.49 -1.85
C ASP A 200 23.28 -0.50 -0.74
N GLN A 201 23.57 -1.74 -1.10
CA GLN A 201 23.95 -2.80 -0.13
C GLN A 201 25.24 -2.51 0.65
N ASP A 202 26.10 -1.64 0.13
CA ASP A 202 27.32 -1.18 0.80
C ASP A 202 27.08 -0.04 1.80
N GLY A 203 25.81 0.35 2.00
CA GLY A 203 25.40 1.43 2.89
C GLY A 203 25.46 2.83 2.28
N LYS A 204 25.79 2.95 0.99
CA LYS A 204 25.82 4.24 0.30
C LYS A 204 24.39 4.74 0.04
N VAL A 205 24.10 5.97 0.50
CA VAL A 205 22.85 6.69 0.19
C VAL A 205 23.11 7.61 -1.00
N SER A 206 22.23 7.52 -2.01
CA SER A 206 22.24 8.38 -3.21
C SER A 206 20.93 9.14 -3.31
N LEU A 207 20.98 10.45 -3.52
CA LEU A 207 19.80 11.27 -3.79
C LEU A 207 19.39 11.07 -5.26
N LEU A 208 18.13 10.73 -5.49
CA LEU A 208 17.56 10.50 -6.83
C LEU A 208 16.69 11.66 -7.29
N VAL A 209 15.84 12.21 -6.40
CA VAL A 209 14.92 13.31 -6.70
C VAL A 209 14.83 14.22 -5.47
N ASP A 210 14.95 15.54 -5.67
CA ASP A 210 14.86 16.60 -4.65
C ASP A 210 13.80 17.66 -4.97
N SER A 211 13.10 17.51 -6.09
CA SER A 211 12.19 18.53 -6.64
C SER A 211 10.73 18.32 -6.26
N LEU A 212 10.39 17.25 -5.53
CA LEU A 212 9.04 16.97 -5.07
C LEU A 212 8.78 17.66 -3.73
N SER A 213 7.60 18.27 -3.59
CA SER A 213 7.25 19.02 -2.37
C SER A 213 6.86 18.11 -1.20
N ARG A 214 6.25 16.94 -1.47
CA ARG A 214 5.85 15.94 -0.45
C ARG A 214 5.87 14.53 -1.04
N PRO A 215 7.06 13.97 -1.37
CA PRO A 215 7.14 12.59 -1.82
C PRO A 215 6.66 11.66 -0.70
N ASN A 216 5.81 10.68 -1.04
CA ASN A 216 5.20 9.78 -0.07
C ASN A 216 5.33 8.34 -0.56
N GLY A 217 4.26 7.70 -1.03
CA GLY A 217 4.29 6.34 -1.52
C GLY A 217 5.28 6.12 -2.66
N ILE A 218 5.93 4.95 -2.65
CA ILE A 218 6.97 4.59 -3.61
C ILE A 218 6.82 3.13 -4.05
N ALA A 219 6.91 2.86 -5.36
CA ALA A 219 6.88 1.51 -5.89
C ALA A 219 7.66 1.40 -7.21
N LEU A 220 8.04 0.17 -7.57
CA LEU A 220 8.69 -0.14 -8.84
C LEU A 220 7.71 -0.81 -9.81
N SER A 221 7.88 -0.57 -11.10
CA SER A 221 7.22 -1.37 -12.15
C SER A 221 7.68 -2.83 -12.08
N PRO A 222 6.90 -3.81 -12.62
CA PRO A 222 7.29 -5.22 -12.60
C PRO A 222 8.64 -5.51 -13.26
N ASP A 223 9.02 -4.73 -14.28
CA ASP A 223 10.33 -4.83 -14.94
C ASP A 223 11.43 -4.00 -14.24
N GLN A 224 11.07 -3.31 -13.14
CA GLN A 224 11.95 -2.48 -12.30
C GLN A 224 12.67 -1.32 -13.04
N LYS A 225 12.16 -0.92 -14.20
CA LYS A 225 12.71 0.19 -14.99
C LYS A 225 12.01 1.52 -14.74
N THR A 226 10.91 1.51 -13.98
CA THR A 226 10.16 2.71 -13.62
C THR A 226 9.96 2.75 -12.11
N LEU A 227 10.33 3.87 -11.50
CA LEU A 227 10.04 4.20 -10.11
C LEU A 227 8.83 5.13 -10.06
N TYR A 228 7.76 4.71 -9.40
CA TYR A 228 6.56 5.50 -9.19
C TYR A 228 6.60 6.17 -7.84
N ILE A 229 6.25 7.46 -7.79
CA ILE A 229 6.20 8.26 -6.55
C ILE A 229 4.85 8.96 -6.47
N ALA A 230 4.16 8.81 -5.34
CA ALA A 230 3.01 9.62 -4.99
C ALA A 230 3.47 10.92 -4.33
N GLN A 231 2.82 12.03 -4.61
CA GLN A 231 3.07 13.32 -3.96
C GLN A 231 1.83 13.81 -3.23
N SER A 232 1.91 13.91 -1.91
CA SER A 232 0.82 14.32 -1.01
C SER A 232 0.67 15.83 -0.86
N ASP A 233 1.00 16.58 -1.90
CA ASP A 233 0.82 18.03 -1.89
C ASP A 233 -0.62 18.38 -2.33
N PRO A 234 -1.44 19.02 -1.50
CA PRO A 234 -2.82 19.36 -1.86
C PRO A 234 -2.94 20.29 -3.07
N GLU A 235 -1.91 21.09 -3.36
CA GLU A 235 -1.88 21.95 -4.57
C GLU A 235 -1.40 21.20 -5.81
N LYS A 236 -0.73 20.07 -5.61
CA LYS A 236 -0.13 19.26 -6.68
C LYS A 236 -0.26 17.77 -6.37
N ALA A 237 -1.51 17.32 -6.16
CA ALA A 237 -1.83 15.92 -5.87
C ALA A 237 -1.54 15.05 -7.10
N ARG A 238 -0.33 14.46 -7.19
CA ARG A 238 0.17 13.83 -8.42
C ARG A 238 0.88 12.52 -8.15
N TYR A 239 0.89 11.69 -9.17
CA TYR A 239 1.75 10.51 -9.26
C TYR A 239 2.78 10.75 -10.37
N TYR A 240 4.03 10.44 -10.06
CA TYR A 240 5.14 10.58 -10.99
C TYR A 240 5.68 9.23 -11.41
N ALA A 241 6.22 9.16 -12.64
CA ALA A 241 6.95 8.01 -13.14
C ALA A 241 8.36 8.48 -13.54
N PHE A 242 9.37 7.87 -12.90
CA PHE A 242 10.78 8.13 -13.16
C PHE A 242 11.41 6.90 -13.81
N GLY A 243 11.99 7.06 -15.00
CA GLY A 243 12.76 5.99 -15.65
C GLY A 243 14.09 5.78 -14.94
N LEU A 244 14.43 4.51 -14.71
CA LEU A 244 15.69 4.09 -14.09
C LEU A 244 16.65 3.48 -15.11
N ASP A 245 17.95 3.74 -14.93
CA ASP A 245 19.01 2.99 -15.60
C ASP A 245 19.29 1.63 -14.89
N GLU A 246 20.19 0.82 -15.44
CA GLU A 246 20.56 -0.48 -14.89
C GLU A 246 21.21 -0.39 -13.49
N SER A 247 21.73 0.77 -13.12
CA SER A 247 22.30 1.05 -11.80
C SER A 247 21.29 1.59 -10.79
N GLY A 248 20.03 1.78 -11.21
CA GLY A 248 18.96 2.35 -10.38
C GLY A 248 19.02 3.87 -10.23
N ASN A 249 19.70 4.59 -11.15
CA ASN A 249 19.68 6.05 -11.17
C ASN A 249 18.52 6.56 -12.03
N VAL A 250 17.93 7.67 -11.61
CA VAL A 250 16.88 8.35 -12.40
C VAL A 250 17.48 8.98 -13.65
N ILE A 251 16.93 8.63 -14.82
CA ILE A 251 17.35 9.15 -16.14
C ILE A 251 16.26 9.97 -16.84
N SER A 252 15.03 9.88 -16.37
CA SER A 252 13.90 10.65 -16.90
C SER A 252 12.79 10.75 -15.85
N GLY A 253 11.88 11.71 -15.99
CA GLY A 253 10.72 11.85 -15.10
C GLY A 253 9.56 12.55 -15.80
N LYS A 254 8.34 12.13 -15.46
CA LYS A 254 7.10 12.75 -15.92
C LYS A 254 6.00 12.64 -14.87
N VAL A 255 5.01 13.53 -14.95
CA VAL A 255 3.73 13.31 -14.28
C VAL A 255 3.03 12.15 -14.99
N LEU A 256 2.71 11.09 -14.25
CA LEU A 256 1.95 9.96 -14.75
C LEU A 256 0.46 10.27 -14.72
N PHE A 257 -0.03 10.77 -13.57
CA PHE A 257 -1.43 11.11 -13.35
C PHE A 257 -1.54 12.32 -12.42
N ASP A 258 -2.38 13.28 -12.77
CA ASP A 258 -2.74 14.42 -11.92
C ASP A 258 -4.10 14.16 -11.27
N ALA A 259 -4.09 13.91 -9.96
CA ALA A 259 -5.29 13.65 -9.17
C ALA A 259 -5.90 14.93 -8.58
N SER A 260 -5.29 16.10 -8.79
CA SER A 260 -5.79 17.37 -8.24
C SER A 260 -7.25 17.65 -8.64
N PRO A 261 -7.72 17.37 -9.88
CA PRO A 261 -9.11 17.55 -10.26
C PRO A 261 -10.11 16.62 -9.56
N LEU A 262 -9.64 15.53 -8.93
CA LEU A 262 -10.49 14.58 -8.21
C LEU A 262 -10.79 15.02 -6.76
N GLN A 263 -10.04 15.98 -6.23
CA GLN A 263 -10.19 16.43 -4.86
C GLN A 263 -11.54 17.09 -4.64
N SER A 264 -12.27 16.67 -3.61
CA SER A 264 -13.55 17.28 -3.18
C SER A 264 -13.84 16.89 -1.73
N GLU A 265 -14.81 17.53 -1.09
CA GLU A 265 -15.25 17.18 0.27
C GLU A 265 -15.71 15.72 0.41
N SER A 266 -16.29 15.15 -0.66
CA SER A 266 -16.74 13.75 -0.70
C SER A 266 -15.65 12.76 -1.07
N ARG A 267 -14.48 13.22 -1.54
CA ARG A 267 -13.35 12.36 -1.92
C ARG A 267 -12.14 12.71 -1.03
N LYS A 268 -12.17 12.19 0.18
CA LYS A 268 -11.10 12.37 1.16
C LYS A 268 -9.80 11.71 0.69
N GLY A 269 -8.69 12.19 1.20
CA GLY A 269 -7.34 11.66 0.93
C GLY A 269 -6.58 12.45 -0.13
N LEU A 270 -5.27 12.28 -0.09
CA LEU A 270 -4.30 12.79 -1.05
C LEU A 270 -3.51 11.59 -1.61
N PRO A 271 -2.75 11.74 -2.70
CA PRO A 271 -1.80 10.72 -3.10
C PRO A 271 -0.88 10.35 -1.95
N ASP A 272 -0.91 9.09 -1.54
CA ASP A 272 -0.20 8.57 -0.38
C ASP A 272 0.50 7.26 -0.75
N GLY A 273 0.31 6.15 -0.06
CA GLY A 273 0.91 4.88 -0.42
C GLY A 273 0.45 4.35 -1.79
N LEU A 274 1.27 3.55 -2.44
CA LEU A 274 0.91 2.88 -3.70
C LEU A 274 1.61 1.54 -3.86
N LYS A 275 1.00 0.64 -4.64
CA LYS A 275 1.60 -0.63 -5.06
C LYS A 275 1.30 -0.88 -6.54
N VAL A 276 2.17 -1.63 -7.18
CA VAL A 276 2.03 -2.01 -8.60
C VAL A 276 1.70 -3.49 -8.68
N HIS A 277 0.56 -3.79 -9.28
CA HIS A 277 0.12 -5.15 -9.58
C HIS A 277 0.99 -5.77 -10.67
N SER A 278 1.09 -7.09 -10.72
CA SER A 278 1.89 -7.83 -11.71
C SER A 278 1.55 -7.50 -13.18
N SER A 279 0.33 -7.03 -13.45
CA SER A 279 -0.07 -6.50 -14.76
C SER A 279 0.54 -5.12 -15.10
N GLY A 280 1.24 -4.48 -14.18
CA GLY A 280 1.74 -3.11 -14.30
C GLY A 280 0.74 -2.03 -13.88
N THR A 281 -0.51 -2.40 -13.52
CA THR A 281 -1.52 -1.44 -13.05
C THR A 281 -1.17 -0.96 -11.64
N LEU A 282 -1.26 0.36 -11.42
CA LEU A 282 -1.04 0.96 -10.12
C LEU A 282 -2.35 0.93 -9.30
N PHE A 283 -2.24 0.49 -8.06
CA PHE A 283 -3.22 0.71 -7.01
C PHE A 283 -2.63 1.77 -6.09
N ALA A 284 -3.14 2.99 -6.20
CA ALA A 284 -2.53 4.18 -5.63
C ALA A 284 -3.54 4.93 -4.77
N THR A 285 -3.27 5.07 -3.49
CA THR A 285 -4.19 5.78 -2.58
C THR A 285 -4.25 7.26 -2.92
N GLY A 286 -5.44 7.85 -2.78
CA GLY A 286 -5.65 9.23 -3.20
C GLY A 286 -7.10 9.69 -2.97
N PRO A 287 -7.55 10.74 -3.67
CA PRO A 287 -8.89 11.28 -3.48
C PRO A 287 -10.00 10.24 -3.68
N GLY A 288 -10.66 9.87 -2.58
CA GLY A 288 -11.78 8.93 -2.53
C GLY A 288 -11.42 7.50 -2.12
N GLY A 289 -10.15 7.14 -2.00
CA GLY A 289 -9.73 5.79 -1.63
C GLY A 289 -8.52 5.31 -2.44
N VAL A 290 -8.64 4.19 -3.17
CA VAL A 290 -7.54 3.67 -4.01
C VAL A 290 -7.88 3.86 -5.48
N LEU A 291 -7.10 4.68 -6.17
CA LEU A 291 -7.17 4.90 -7.62
C LEU A 291 -6.52 3.72 -8.34
N VAL A 292 -7.20 3.16 -9.33
CA VAL A 292 -6.69 2.09 -10.20
C VAL A 292 -6.25 2.75 -11.50
N ILE A 293 -4.92 2.86 -11.71
CA ILE A 293 -4.33 3.63 -12.81
C ILE A 293 -3.54 2.69 -13.71
N SER A 294 -3.78 2.76 -15.03
CA SER A 294 -3.01 1.97 -15.99
C SER A 294 -1.53 2.42 -16.06
N PRO A 295 -0.62 1.59 -16.57
CA PRO A 295 0.80 1.97 -16.75
C PRO A 295 1.00 3.24 -17.60
N GLU A 296 0.04 3.55 -18.49
CA GLU A 296 0.05 4.74 -19.34
C GLU A 296 -0.47 6.01 -18.63
N GLY A 297 -1.00 5.87 -17.38
CA GLY A 297 -1.56 6.98 -16.61
C GLY A 297 -3.06 7.21 -16.81
N LYS A 298 -3.82 6.23 -17.32
CA LYS A 298 -5.28 6.32 -17.43
C LYS A 298 -5.94 5.84 -16.15
N LEU A 299 -6.84 6.64 -15.58
CA LEU A 299 -7.69 6.20 -14.45
C LEU A 299 -8.72 5.19 -14.95
N LEU A 300 -8.68 3.97 -14.42
CA LEU A 300 -9.62 2.89 -14.74
C LEU A 300 -10.83 2.90 -13.82
N GLY A 301 -10.66 3.40 -12.59
CA GLY A 301 -11.70 3.51 -11.57
C GLY A 301 -11.10 3.78 -10.21
N THR A 302 -11.96 3.73 -9.16
CA THR A 302 -11.57 4.01 -7.78
C THR A 302 -12.25 3.00 -6.85
N ILE A 303 -11.48 2.40 -5.94
CA ILE A 303 -12.03 1.66 -4.79
C ILE A 303 -12.34 2.71 -3.73
N MET A 304 -13.63 3.06 -3.61
CA MET A 304 -14.12 4.14 -2.75
C MET A 304 -14.27 3.65 -1.31
N THR A 305 -13.36 4.03 -0.42
CA THR A 305 -13.31 3.56 0.98
C THR A 305 -14.09 4.42 1.96
N GLU A 306 -14.61 5.59 1.53
CA GLU A 306 -15.30 6.60 2.35
C GLU A 306 -14.40 7.29 3.40
N ASN A 307 -13.15 6.84 3.54
CA ASN A 307 -12.14 7.37 4.46
C ASN A 307 -10.89 7.79 3.69
N GLY A 308 -10.04 8.61 4.32
CA GLY A 308 -8.69 8.85 3.81
C GLY A 308 -7.92 7.53 3.83
N THR A 309 -7.50 7.05 2.66
CA THR A 309 -6.73 5.80 2.56
C THR A 309 -5.27 6.16 2.47
N ALA A 310 -4.51 5.72 3.46
CA ALA A 310 -3.10 6.05 3.58
C ALA A 310 -2.24 5.12 2.69
N ASN A 311 -2.43 3.79 2.78
CA ASN A 311 -1.58 2.87 2.03
C ASN A 311 -2.37 1.62 1.60
N CYS A 312 -1.76 0.80 0.76
CA CYS A 312 -2.31 -0.50 0.35
C CYS A 312 -1.18 -1.52 0.15
N GLY A 313 -1.55 -2.80 0.15
CA GLY A 313 -0.63 -3.92 -0.06
C GLY A 313 -1.35 -5.15 -0.57
N PHE A 314 -0.66 -5.98 -1.35
CA PHE A 314 -1.19 -7.26 -1.82
C PHE A 314 -0.75 -8.41 -0.92
N ASP A 315 -1.52 -9.50 -0.89
CA ASP A 315 -0.97 -10.81 -0.58
C ASP A 315 -0.09 -11.31 -1.74
N ILE A 316 0.71 -12.37 -1.52
CA ILE A 316 1.69 -12.82 -2.51
C ILE A 316 1.04 -13.31 -3.82
N GLY A 317 -0.21 -13.71 -3.77
CA GLY A 317 -0.97 -14.17 -4.94
C GLY A 317 -1.82 -13.11 -5.60
N GLU A 318 -1.74 -11.86 -5.10
CA GLU A 318 -2.57 -10.72 -5.53
C GLU A 318 -4.07 -11.04 -5.53
N LYS A 319 -4.52 -11.94 -4.61
CA LYS A 319 -5.93 -12.32 -4.45
C LYS A 319 -6.74 -11.27 -3.70
N TYR A 320 -6.04 -10.52 -2.86
CA TYR A 320 -6.61 -9.43 -2.08
C TYR A 320 -5.71 -8.20 -2.15
N LEU A 321 -6.36 -7.04 -2.24
CA LEU A 321 -5.75 -5.77 -1.89
C LEU A 321 -6.17 -5.43 -0.47
N TYR A 322 -5.21 -5.31 0.43
CA TYR A 322 -5.39 -4.76 1.77
C TYR A 322 -5.18 -3.26 1.73
N MET A 323 -5.98 -2.54 2.52
CA MET A 323 -5.98 -1.07 2.55
C MET A 323 -5.98 -0.60 4.01
N THR A 324 -5.05 0.26 4.34
CA THR A 324 -5.03 1.01 5.59
C THR A 324 -5.70 2.36 5.35
N ALA A 325 -6.81 2.61 6.04
CA ALA A 325 -7.67 3.76 5.76
C ALA A 325 -8.11 4.41 7.07
N ASP A 326 -7.40 5.49 7.46
CA ASP A 326 -7.65 6.20 8.72
C ASP A 326 -7.61 5.20 9.90
N ALA A 327 -8.70 5.02 10.61
CA ALA A 327 -8.83 4.11 11.75
C ALA A 327 -9.13 2.63 11.36
N TYR A 328 -9.03 2.25 10.07
CA TYR A 328 -9.50 0.95 9.59
C TYR A 328 -8.42 0.17 8.84
N LEU A 329 -8.47 -1.15 9.01
CA LEU A 329 -7.90 -2.11 8.08
C LEU A 329 -9.03 -2.70 7.24
N MET A 330 -8.90 -2.62 5.93
CA MET A 330 -9.87 -3.10 4.95
C MET A 330 -9.21 -4.03 3.93
N ARG A 331 -10.03 -4.79 3.19
CA ARG A 331 -9.57 -5.50 1.99
C ARG A 331 -10.66 -5.58 0.92
N ILE A 332 -10.23 -5.84 -0.29
CA ILE A 332 -11.11 -6.18 -1.43
C ILE A 332 -10.51 -7.35 -2.20
N ALA A 333 -11.37 -8.27 -2.66
CA ALA A 333 -10.92 -9.37 -3.51
C ALA A 333 -10.54 -8.88 -4.91
N LEU A 334 -9.46 -9.45 -5.45
CA LEU A 334 -8.99 -9.28 -6.82
C LEU A 334 -9.20 -10.57 -7.63
N LYS A 335 -8.92 -10.53 -8.95
CA LYS A 335 -9.07 -11.68 -9.87
C LYS A 335 -7.77 -12.42 -10.05
#